data_d7aa9b594607c1e4eb8aed2bc91a4ce3
#
_entry.id   d7aa9b594607c1e4eb8aed2bc91a4ce3
#
_cell.length_a   1.000
_cell.length_b   1.000
_cell.length_c   1.000
_cell.angle_alpha   90.00
_cell.angle_beta   90.00
_cell.angle_gamma   90.00
#
_symmetry.space_group_name_H-M   'P 1'
#
loop_
_entity.id
_entity.type
_entity.pdbx_description
1 polymer ?
#
loop_
_entity_poly.entity_id
_entity_poly.type
_entity_poly.pdbx_seq_one_letter_code
_entity_poly.pdbx_strand_id
1 'polypeptide(L)'
;MAIYRIYPSSDGESHIEEMNLSEHPELGELTNLSEVRVQEFDGTRKRDFNPLPERRLIIQLSGEFEIGTTDGSKQVFGAGDIRLMEDVTGRGHSHVDLTPSSAVYVLLTD
;
A
#
# COMPACT_ATOMS: atom_id res chain seq x y z
N MET A 1 12.99 -4.97 6.38
CA MET A 1 11.61 -4.48 6.49
C MET A 1 11.60 -2.98 6.26
N ALA A 2 10.81 -2.51 5.32
CA ALA A 2 10.59 -1.08 5.11
C ALA A 2 9.10 -0.79 5.21
N ILE A 3 8.76 0.43 5.61
CA ILE A 3 7.37 0.87 5.72
C ILE A 3 7.19 2.09 4.84
N TYR A 4 6.20 2.05 3.96
CA TYR A 4 5.90 3.12 3.02
C TYR A 4 4.46 3.59 3.19
N ARG A 5 4.24 4.86 2.94
CA ARG A 5 2.92 5.46 2.86
C ARG A 5 2.66 5.88 1.42
N ILE A 6 1.51 5.49 0.88
CA ILE A 6 1.04 5.98 -0.41
C ILE A 6 -0.17 6.87 -0.12
N TYR A 7 -0.10 8.13 -0.52
CA TYR A 7 -1.09 9.13 -0.11
C TYR A 7 -1.37 10.14 -1.21
N PRO A 8 -2.56 10.76 -1.18
CA PRO A 8 -2.89 11.83 -2.13
C PRO A 8 -2.46 13.18 -1.58
N SER A 9 -2.09 14.08 -2.47
CA SER A 9 -1.95 15.49 -2.15
C SER A 9 -3.22 16.25 -2.57
N SER A 10 -3.32 17.53 -2.17
CA SER A 10 -4.52 18.34 -2.41
C SER A 10 -4.83 18.58 -3.88
N ASP A 11 -3.84 18.42 -4.77
CA ASP A 11 -4.01 18.56 -6.21
C ASP A 11 -4.48 17.27 -6.90
N GLY A 12 -4.73 16.19 -6.14
CA GLY A 12 -5.16 14.89 -6.66
C GLY A 12 -4.04 13.98 -7.11
N GLU A 13 -2.79 14.44 -7.05
CA GLU A 13 -1.63 13.60 -7.37
C GLU A 13 -1.32 12.67 -6.20
N SER A 14 -0.68 11.53 -6.47
CA SER A 14 -0.28 10.58 -5.45
C SER A 14 1.23 10.56 -5.23
N HIS A 15 1.64 10.15 -4.04
CA HIS A 15 3.04 10.19 -3.58
C HIS A 15 3.38 8.94 -2.78
N ILE A 16 4.67 8.59 -2.78
CA ILE A 16 5.22 7.51 -1.94
C ILE A 16 6.19 8.16 -0.95
N GLU A 17 6.06 7.81 0.32
CA GLU A 17 6.94 8.28 1.39
C GLU A 17 7.38 7.09 2.22
N GLU A 18 8.68 6.96 2.47
CA GLU A 18 9.18 5.99 3.43
C GLU A 18 8.94 6.51 4.85
N MET A 19 8.45 5.63 5.73
CA MET A 19 8.09 5.98 7.09
C MET A 19 9.07 5.37 8.09
N ASN A 20 9.26 6.06 9.19
CA ASN A 20 10.04 5.57 10.32
C ASN A 20 9.07 5.32 11.48
N LEU A 21 9.03 4.09 11.99
CA LEU A 21 8.13 3.72 13.09
C LEU A 21 8.27 4.59 14.32
N SER A 22 9.49 5.06 14.62
CA SER A 22 9.71 5.93 15.77
C SER A 22 8.97 7.27 15.67
N GLU A 23 8.63 7.69 14.46
CA GLU A 23 7.90 8.94 14.21
C GLU A 23 6.39 8.70 14.03
N HIS A 24 5.97 7.43 14.01
CA HIS A 24 4.58 7.04 13.79
C HIS A 24 4.12 6.02 14.84
N PRO A 25 4.06 6.41 16.11
CA PRO A 25 3.69 5.49 17.20
C PRO A 25 2.26 4.94 17.05
N GLU A 26 1.40 5.61 16.31
CA GLU A 26 0.04 5.15 16.02
C GLU A 26 0.01 3.80 15.29
N LEU A 27 1.06 3.45 14.56
CA LEU A 27 1.15 2.17 13.89
C LEU A 27 1.46 1.00 14.82
N GLY A 28 1.90 1.30 16.05
CA GLY A 28 2.17 0.27 17.06
C GLY A 28 0.92 -0.38 17.62
N GLU A 29 -0.23 0.27 17.49
CA GLU A 29 -1.51 -0.25 17.95
C GLU A 29 -2.63 0.31 17.09
N LEU A 30 -3.14 -0.52 16.17
CA LEU A 30 -4.24 -0.16 15.30
C LEU A 30 -5.53 -0.75 15.86
N THR A 31 -6.49 0.12 16.21
CA THR A 31 -7.78 -0.27 16.76
C THR A 31 -8.94 0.06 15.82
N ASN A 32 -8.70 0.89 14.82
CA ASN A 32 -9.71 1.34 13.86
C ASN A 32 -9.75 0.45 12.61
N LEU A 33 -9.85 -0.85 12.80
CA LEU A 33 -9.90 -1.80 11.68
C LEU A 33 -11.29 -2.41 11.54
N SER A 34 -11.69 -2.71 10.32
CA SER A 34 -12.96 -3.36 10.01
C SER A 34 -12.78 -4.83 9.63
N GLU A 35 -11.64 -5.18 9.04
CA GLU A 35 -11.47 -6.51 8.45
C GLU A 35 -9.99 -6.84 8.30
N VAL A 36 -9.65 -8.12 8.47
CA VAL A 36 -8.32 -8.65 8.19
C VAL A 36 -8.48 -9.78 7.17
N ARG A 37 -7.67 -9.75 6.11
CA ARG A 37 -7.66 -10.80 5.07
C ARG A 37 -6.24 -11.30 4.85
N VAL A 38 -6.12 -12.58 4.56
CA VAL A 38 -4.88 -13.17 4.05
C VAL A 38 -5.16 -13.58 2.62
N GLN A 39 -4.40 -13.08 1.67
CA GLN A 39 -4.65 -13.30 0.24
C GLN A 39 -3.41 -13.75 -0.49
N GLU A 40 -3.61 -14.60 -1.50
CA GLU A 40 -2.58 -15.03 -2.45
C GLU A 40 -2.94 -14.51 -3.83
N PHE A 41 -1.91 -14.20 -4.62
CA PHE A 41 -2.04 -13.71 -5.98
C PHE A 41 -1.12 -14.50 -6.91
N ASP A 42 -1.56 -14.73 -8.14
CA ASP A 42 -0.84 -15.55 -9.10
C ASP A 42 0.28 -14.80 -9.86
N GLY A 43 0.47 -13.53 -9.59
CA GLY A 43 1.54 -12.75 -10.23
C GLY A 43 1.13 -12.08 -11.54
N THR A 44 -0.16 -12.01 -11.82
CA THR A 44 -0.64 -11.45 -13.11
C THR A 44 -1.34 -10.10 -13.00
N ARG A 45 -1.46 -9.54 -11.78
CA ARG A 45 -2.17 -8.27 -11.63
C ARG A 45 -1.39 -7.13 -12.29
N LYS A 46 -2.12 -6.34 -13.07
CA LYS A 46 -1.61 -5.10 -13.64
C LYS A 46 -2.77 -4.10 -13.67
N ARG A 47 -2.60 -2.99 -12.97
CA ARG A 47 -3.63 -1.96 -12.87
C ARG A 47 -3.04 -0.61 -13.16
N ASP A 48 -3.76 0.19 -13.94
CA ASP A 48 -3.44 1.60 -14.15
C ASP A 48 -3.86 2.41 -12.91
N PHE A 49 -3.51 3.69 -12.90
CA PHE A 49 -3.80 4.58 -11.78
C PHE A 49 -5.28 4.51 -11.40
N ASN A 50 -5.54 4.25 -10.13
CA ASN A 50 -6.88 4.13 -9.59
C ASN A 50 -6.84 4.29 -8.07
N PRO A 51 -7.73 5.10 -7.48
CA PRO A 51 -7.78 5.23 -6.02
C PRO A 51 -8.43 4.00 -5.38
N LEU A 52 -8.18 3.83 -4.09
CA LEU A 52 -8.76 2.75 -3.30
C LEU A 52 -10.11 3.17 -2.71
N PRO A 53 -11.00 2.19 -2.44
CA PRO A 53 -12.28 2.49 -1.79
C PRO A 53 -12.14 2.82 -0.30
N GLU A 54 -11.10 2.29 0.37
CA GLU A 54 -10.83 2.55 1.79
C GLU A 54 -9.34 2.47 2.09
N ARG A 55 -8.94 3.10 3.20
CA ARG A 55 -7.58 3.02 3.69
C ARG A 55 -7.27 1.60 4.16
N ARG A 56 -6.04 1.16 3.98
CA ARG A 56 -5.60 -0.18 4.40
C ARG A 56 -4.12 -0.21 4.72
N LEU A 57 -3.76 -1.07 5.68
CA LEU A 57 -2.37 -1.44 5.93
C LEU A 57 -2.16 -2.81 5.32
N ILE A 58 -1.09 -2.98 4.54
CA ILE A 58 -0.80 -4.25 3.88
C ILE A 58 0.60 -4.70 4.25
N ILE A 59 0.70 -5.96 4.69
CA ILE A 59 1.97 -6.59 5.06
C ILE A 59 2.29 -7.62 3.99
N GLN A 60 3.39 -7.41 3.25
CA GLN A 60 3.81 -8.34 2.20
C GLN A 60 4.51 -9.54 2.84
N LEU A 61 3.99 -10.74 2.62
CA LEU A 61 4.55 -11.98 3.15
C LEU A 61 5.53 -12.63 2.18
N SER A 62 5.22 -12.59 0.89
CA SER A 62 6.05 -13.20 -0.15
C SER A 62 5.84 -12.50 -1.48
N GLY A 63 6.78 -12.69 -2.40
CA GLY A 63 6.70 -12.17 -3.75
C GLY A 63 7.03 -10.70 -3.87
N GLU A 64 7.00 -10.20 -5.11
CA GLU A 64 7.36 -8.82 -5.42
C GLU A 64 6.33 -8.18 -6.35
N PHE A 65 6.11 -6.87 -6.15
CA PHE A 65 5.29 -6.06 -7.05
C PHE A 65 5.78 -4.62 -7.03
N GLU A 66 5.38 -3.85 -8.03
CA GLU A 66 5.75 -2.44 -8.16
C GLU A 66 4.52 -1.56 -8.05
N ILE A 67 4.61 -0.51 -7.26
CA ILE A 67 3.62 0.56 -7.20
C ILE A 67 4.21 1.80 -7.84
N GLY A 68 3.44 2.45 -8.72
CA GLY A 68 3.76 3.75 -9.27
C GLY A 68 2.77 4.80 -8.76
N THR A 69 3.26 6.00 -8.53
CA THR A 69 2.44 7.15 -8.16
C THR A 69 2.50 8.22 -9.24
N THR A 70 1.53 9.12 -9.23
CA THR A 70 1.35 10.09 -10.32
C THR A 70 2.40 11.19 -10.32
N ASP A 71 3.20 11.31 -9.25
CA ASP A 71 4.36 12.20 -9.21
C ASP A 71 5.58 11.63 -9.95
N GLY A 72 5.44 10.44 -10.57
CA GLY A 72 6.51 9.77 -11.31
C GLY A 72 7.35 8.81 -10.47
N SER A 73 7.05 8.66 -9.18
CA SER A 73 7.77 7.74 -8.30
C SER A 73 7.33 6.30 -8.54
N LYS A 74 8.26 5.37 -8.32
CA LYS A 74 7.99 3.93 -8.36
C LYS A 74 8.75 3.24 -7.22
N GLN A 75 8.12 2.23 -6.63
CA GLN A 75 8.71 1.45 -5.54
C GLN A 75 8.38 -0.02 -5.73
N VAL A 76 9.39 -0.86 -5.64
CA VAL A 76 9.20 -2.32 -5.60
C VAL A 76 9.08 -2.74 -4.14
N PHE A 77 8.06 -3.52 -3.85
CA PHE A 77 7.79 -4.08 -2.53
C PHE A 77 8.10 -5.58 -2.55
N GLY A 78 8.72 -6.05 -1.48
CA GLY A 78 9.03 -7.45 -1.30
C GLY A 78 8.62 -7.96 0.07
N ALA A 79 8.98 -9.21 0.37
CA ALA A 79 8.63 -9.85 1.64
C ALA A 79 9.10 -9.02 2.84
N GLY A 80 8.22 -8.83 3.80
CA GLY A 80 8.49 -8.05 5.00
C GLY A 80 8.27 -6.54 4.87
N ASP A 81 7.98 -6.04 3.67
CA ASP A 81 7.64 -4.63 3.48
C ASP A 81 6.19 -4.38 3.85
N ILE A 82 5.95 -3.23 4.46
CA ILE A 82 4.62 -2.80 4.90
C ILE A 82 4.27 -1.53 4.12
N ARG A 83 3.03 -1.44 3.68
CA ARG A 83 2.53 -0.22 3.05
C ARG A 83 1.23 0.25 3.67
N LEU A 84 1.19 1.52 4.03
CA LEU A 84 -0.01 2.21 4.46
C LEU A 84 -0.61 2.90 3.25
N MET A 85 -1.71 2.35 2.75
CA MET A 85 -2.37 2.84 1.55
C MET A 85 -3.47 3.82 1.93
N GLU A 86 -3.27 5.09 1.61
CA GLU A 86 -4.19 6.16 1.97
C GLU A 86 -4.72 6.93 0.76
N ASP A 87 -4.42 6.51 -0.44
CA ASP A 87 -4.83 7.17 -1.68
C ASP A 87 -6.27 6.80 -2.08
N VAL A 88 -7.20 7.21 -1.24
CA VAL A 88 -8.64 6.98 -1.44
C VAL A 88 -9.31 8.10 -2.24
N THR A 89 -8.57 9.14 -2.57
CA THR A 89 -9.03 10.26 -3.40
C THR A 89 -7.98 10.54 -4.47
N GLY A 90 -8.36 11.36 -5.46
CA GLY A 90 -7.45 11.74 -6.55
C GLY A 90 -7.24 10.61 -7.54
N ARG A 91 -6.07 10.59 -8.18
CA ARG A 91 -5.76 9.65 -9.26
C ARG A 91 -5.35 8.26 -8.78
N GLY A 92 -4.94 8.13 -7.53
CA GLY A 92 -4.51 6.84 -6.97
C GLY A 92 -3.15 6.38 -7.47
N HIS A 93 -2.91 5.07 -7.38
CA HIS A 93 -1.64 4.45 -7.74
C HIS A 93 -1.82 3.39 -8.82
N SER A 94 -0.71 3.05 -9.50
CA SER A 94 -0.63 1.92 -10.42
C SER A 94 0.01 0.73 -9.71
N HIS A 95 -0.24 -0.49 -10.23
CA HIS A 95 0.25 -1.72 -9.64
C HIS A 95 0.65 -2.71 -10.73
N VAL A 96 1.83 -3.31 -10.61
CA VAL A 96 2.29 -4.39 -11.48
C VAL A 96 2.88 -5.49 -10.63
N ASP A 97 2.28 -6.68 -10.68
CA ASP A 97 2.87 -7.86 -10.05
C ASP A 97 4.12 -8.29 -10.84
N LEU A 98 5.20 -8.58 -10.12
CA LEU A 98 6.44 -9.09 -10.72
C LEU A 98 6.56 -10.60 -10.54
N THR A 99 6.00 -11.15 -9.46
CA THR A 99 5.97 -12.58 -9.14
C THR A 99 4.64 -12.92 -8.48
N PRO A 100 4.30 -14.22 -8.34
CA PRO A 100 3.26 -14.62 -7.41
C PRO A 100 3.57 -14.12 -5.99
N SER A 101 2.55 -13.83 -5.22
CA SER A 101 2.72 -13.19 -3.92
C SER A 101 1.63 -13.56 -2.92
N SER A 102 1.89 -13.24 -1.65
CA SER A 102 0.90 -13.34 -0.58
C SER A 102 1.04 -12.15 0.36
N ALA A 103 -0.07 -11.74 0.97
CA ALA A 103 -0.08 -10.57 1.83
C ALA A 103 -1.20 -10.64 2.86
N VAL A 104 -1.00 -9.93 3.97
CA VAL A 104 -2.04 -9.66 4.96
C VAL A 104 -2.58 -8.25 4.70
N TYR A 105 -3.88 -8.15 4.52
CA TYR A 105 -4.60 -6.89 4.34
C TYR A 105 -5.35 -6.56 5.61
N VAL A 106 -5.09 -5.39 6.16
CA VAL A 106 -5.82 -4.83 7.30
C VAL A 106 -6.60 -3.62 6.80
N LEU A 107 -7.91 -3.77 6.65
CA LEU A 107 -8.77 -2.68 6.18
C LEU A 107 -9.10 -1.78 7.36
N LEU A 108 -8.89 -0.49 7.18
CA LEU A 108 -9.04 0.51 8.23
C LEU A 108 -10.38 1.23 8.12
N THR A 109 -10.94 1.56 9.28
CA THR A 109 -12.05 2.52 9.38
C THR A 109 -11.47 3.88 9.73
N ASP A 110 -12.15 4.94 9.36
CA ASP A 110 -11.72 6.29 9.71
C ASP A 110 -12.18 6.74 11.09
#